data_822cc2d9eb64a6eeb7a5bd04bf724696
#
_entry.id   822cc2d9eb64a6eeb7a5bd04bf724696
#
_cell.length_a   1.000
_cell.length_b   1.000
_cell.length_c   1.000
_cell.angle_alpha   90.00
_cell.angle_beta   90.00
_cell.angle_gamma   90.00
#
_symmetry.space_group_name_H-M   'P 1'
#
loop_
_entity.id
_entity.type
_entity.pdbx_description
1 polymer ?
#
loop_
_entity_poly.entity_id
_entity_poly.type
_entity_poly.pdbx_seq_one_letter_code
_entity_poly.pdbx_strand_id
1 'polypeptide(L)'
;GEGDNRMLFEGTGLTLLDGISGEDTKGYVGALWMSAGVVTDRYVGVSLALIHEKPFLAVKTSIAEDGQIRALLEFFNLVEHIYNSGEKIGDCFEIPDQDSLHKGLRALRDKEGGRVAGELLFEDANMLVKCPVKIPLSQCSACGACEAVCAENAIHMEADEYGFLHPVVTESLCTDCGSCSEVCIKRGQRQLVQFPDESYPRFYLAQSKERSGAAYSGIFGQMVRYLIKERDAIVFGGILDEELRPVVIYTQDADMAERFAEKRYLVNDTRQAFRKVKEFLDADRFVVYTGSACECAGLRGYLKRHYPKLFLCELLCHETISNKAFGMYVDMLSRRKDSKLKNIRFGDFSAGTKAESAVLYTEYENGENGRVKFSKSRYMQMIEQQLAVNEACANCSYLGKKRVGDITLADFQKNTDDLPRAWADACVAVVSTAKGGRVLRQLEEAQVTPVEFDSLLRHLYKKTAAMPNERPAMLKLLQAGDLAGIFKNVTKK
;
A
#
# COMPACT_ATOMS: atom_id res chain seq x y z
N GLY A 1 -16.22 19.52 36.42
CA GLY A 1 -16.10 18.65 37.55
C GLY A 1 -16.04 17.23 37.07
N GLU A 2 -14.92 16.54 37.31
CA GLU A 2 -14.77 15.10 37.10
C GLU A 2 -15.68 14.37 38.09
N GLY A 3 -16.96 14.23 37.75
CA GLY A 3 -17.89 13.36 38.44
C GLY A 3 -17.65 11.93 37.97
N ASP A 4 -17.46 11.06 38.93
CA ASP A 4 -17.20 9.62 38.74
C ASP A 4 -18.35 8.98 37.95
N ASN A 5 -18.22 8.90 36.62
CA ASN A 5 -19.20 8.30 35.71
C ASN A 5 -19.32 6.75 35.88
N ARG A 6 -18.50 6.15 36.75
CA ARG A 6 -18.51 4.70 36.98
C ARG A 6 -19.81 4.19 37.54
N MET A 7 -20.50 4.97 38.37
CA MET A 7 -21.79 4.56 38.98
C MET A 7 -22.94 4.38 37.96
N LEU A 8 -22.87 5.02 36.80
CA LEU A 8 -23.90 4.89 35.75
C LEU A 8 -23.86 3.53 35.02
N PHE A 9 -22.75 2.80 35.12
CA PHE A 9 -22.53 1.56 34.37
C PHE A 9 -22.42 0.31 35.22
N GLU A 10 -22.54 0.42 36.56
CA GLU A 10 -22.60 -0.74 37.47
C GLU A 10 -23.79 -1.63 37.13
N GLY A 11 -23.51 -2.88 36.79
CA GLY A 11 -24.53 -3.89 36.48
C GLY A 11 -24.96 -4.01 35.01
N THR A 12 -24.42 -3.16 34.11
CA THR A 12 -24.81 -3.18 32.68
C THR A 12 -23.97 -4.13 31.84
N GLY A 13 -22.86 -4.68 32.36
CA GLY A 13 -21.89 -5.50 31.59
C GLY A 13 -21.07 -4.69 30.58
N LEU A 14 -21.16 -3.36 30.60
CA LEU A 14 -20.37 -2.48 29.72
C LEU A 14 -19.01 -2.20 30.33
N THR A 15 -17.95 -2.25 29.53
CA THR A 15 -16.60 -1.92 29.96
C THR A 15 -16.31 -0.46 29.60
N LEU A 16 -16.05 0.37 30.61
CA LEU A 16 -15.58 1.73 30.40
C LEU A 16 -14.13 1.71 29.91
N LEU A 17 -13.85 2.36 28.79
CA LEU A 17 -12.49 2.60 28.33
C LEU A 17 -12.00 3.91 28.98
N ASP A 18 -11.38 3.79 30.17
CA ASP A 18 -10.71 4.90 30.83
C ASP A 18 -9.37 5.21 30.15
N GLY A 19 -9.05 6.48 29.99
CA GLY A 19 -7.70 6.94 29.65
C GLY A 19 -7.44 7.30 28.20
N ILE A 20 -8.48 7.36 27.35
CA ILE A 20 -8.29 7.92 26.00
C ILE A 20 -8.45 9.43 26.08
N SER A 21 -7.31 10.14 26.11
CA SER A 21 -7.31 11.62 26.09
C SER A 21 -7.83 12.14 24.75
N GLY A 22 -8.57 13.26 24.77
CA GLY A 22 -9.04 13.92 23.54
C GLY A 22 -7.93 14.40 22.60
N GLU A 23 -6.67 14.28 23.00
CA GLU A 23 -5.48 14.61 22.18
C GLU A 23 -5.07 13.44 21.27
N ASP A 24 -5.46 12.19 21.57
CA ASP A 24 -5.24 11.02 20.70
C ASP A 24 -6.47 10.70 19.86
N THR A 25 -6.72 11.52 18.86
CA THR A 25 -7.86 11.32 17.93
C THR A 25 -7.86 9.95 17.25
N LYS A 26 -6.68 9.36 17.00
CA LYS A 26 -6.57 8.03 16.35
C LYS A 26 -6.93 6.90 17.32
N GLY A 27 -6.48 7.00 18.55
CA GLY A 27 -6.85 6.06 19.61
C GLY A 27 -8.35 6.11 19.91
N TYR A 28 -8.92 7.31 19.97
CA TYR A 28 -10.35 7.53 20.18
C TYR A 28 -11.22 6.90 19.06
N VAL A 29 -10.91 7.20 17.80
CA VAL A 29 -11.63 6.64 16.64
C VAL A 29 -11.44 5.12 16.56
N GLY A 30 -10.25 4.62 16.84
CA GLY A 30 -9.95 3.19 16.88
C GLY A 30 -10.74 2.45 17.96
N ALA A 31 -10.84 3.02 19.17
CA ALA A 31 -11.62 2.46 20.27
C ALA A 31 -13.12 2.44 19.96
N LEU A 32 -13.67 3.52 19.39
CA LEU A 32 -15.04 3.59 18.92
C LEU A 32 -15.34 2.51 17.87
N TRP A 33 -14.42 2.30 16.94
CA TRP A 33 -14.63 1.31 15.88
C TRP A 33 -14.61 -0.14 16.38
N MET A 34 -13.80 -0.42 17.39
CA MET A 34 -13.72 -1.75 18.00
C MET A 34 -14.81 -2.01 19.04
N SER A 35 -15.53 -0.99 19.48
CA SER A 35 -16.59 -1.12 20.47
C SER A 35 -17.83 -1.84 19.90
N ALA A 36 -18.54 -2.57 20.75
CA ALA A 36 -19.85 -3.13 20.43
C ALA A 36 -20.95 -2.04 20.35
N GLY A 37 -20.71 -0.89 20.99
CA GLY A 37 -21.60 0.27 20.97
C GLY A 37 -20.93 1.47 21.63
N VAL A 38 -21.58 2.62 21.57
CA VAL A 38 -21.04 3.92 22.02
C VAL A 38 -21.99 4.59 22.99
N VAL A 39 -21.48 5.00 24.14
CA VAL A 39 -22.19 5.92 25.05
C VAL A 39 -21.40 7.20 25.12
N THR A 40 -22.01 8.33 24.78
CA THR A 40 -21.27 9.60 24.65
C THR A 40 -22.17 10.81 24.90
N ASP A 41 -21.55 11.85 25.47
CA ASP A 41 -22.15 13.18 25.61
C ASP A 41 -21.58 14.18 24.57
N ARG A 42 -20.80 13.68 23.61
CA ARG A 42 -20.12 14.50 22.62
C ARG A 42 -20.76 14.38 21.24
N TYR A 43 -20.96 15.51 20.59
CA TYR A 43 -21.45 15.57 19.21
C TYR A 43 -20.62 14.72 18.25
N VAL A 44 -19.28 14.78 18.38
CA VAL A 44 -18.36 13.97 17.55
C VAL A 44 -18.55 12.47 17.80
N GLY A 45 -18.79 12.06 19.06
CA GLY A 45 -19.05 10.66 19.42
C GLY A 45 -20.33 10.13 18.77
N VAL A 46 -21.42 10.90 18.82
CA VAL A 46 -22.69 10.57 18.14
C VAL A 46 -22.51 10.51 16.64
N SER A 47 -21.85 11.51 16.04
CA SER A 47 -21.60 11.56 14.60
C SER A 47 -20.79 10.36 14.11
N LEU A 48 -19.74 9.97 14.83
CA LEU A 48 -18.93 8.79 14.49
C LEU A 48 -19.72 7.49 14.68
N ALA A 49 -20.56 7.38 15.70
CA ALA A 49 -21.40 6.21 15.89
C ALA A 49 -22.41 6.05 14.74
N LEU A 50 -23.04 7.14 14.29
CA LEU A 50 -23.92 7.15 13.12
C LEU A 50 -23.18 6.75 11.83
N ILE A 51 -21.99 7.34 11.57
CA ILE A 51 -21.19 7.05 10.38
C ILE A 51 -20.75 5.58 10.34
N HIS A 52 -20.46 4.99 11.50
CA HIS A 52 -20.01 3.59 11.61
C HIS A 52 -21.12 2.59 11.93
N GLU A 53 -22.38 3.04 11.89
CA GLU A 53 -23.57 2.20 12.12
C GLU A 53 -23.49 1.42 13.45
N LYS A 54 -22.96 2.07 14.49
CA LYS A 54 -22.84 1.47 15.82
C LYS A 54 -24.06 1.77 16.67
N PRO A 55 -24.49 0.81 17.51
CA PRO A 55 -25.44 1.11 18.59
C PRO A 55 -24.89 2.25 19.44
N PHE A 56 -25.70 3.24 19.76
CA PHE A 56 -25.26 4.34 20.59
C PHE A 56 -26.33 4.87 21.52
N LEU A 57 -25.88 5.53 22.57
CA LEU A 57 -26.72 6.25 23.50
C LEU A 57 -26.10 7.65 23.73
N ALA A 58 -26.83 8.69 23.41
CA ALA A 58 -26.41 10.05 23.69
C ALA A 58 -26.85 10.45 25.10
N VAL A 59 -25.89 10.75 25.97
CA VAL A 59 -26.16 11.16 27.36
C VAL A 59 -26.31 12.67 27.39
N LYS A 60 -27.42 13.14 27.96
CA LYS A 60 -27.68 14.56 28.13
C LYS A 60 -26.83 15.14 29.24
N THR A 61 -25.98 16.09 28.93
CA THR A 61 -25.21 16.88 29.90
C THR A 61 -25.61 18.35 29.81
N SER A 62 -25.27 19.14 30.82
CA SER A 62 -25.63 20.57 30.89
C SER A 62 -24.75 21.46 29.98
N ILE A 63 -24.11 20.91 28.98
CA ILE A 63 -23.14 21.58 28.11
C ILE A 63 -23.79 22.03 26.80
N ALA A 64 -23.24 23.07 26.17
CA ALA A 64 -23.73 23.72 24.95
C ALA A 64 -23.90 22.79 23.72
N GLU A 65 -23.37 21.59 23.74
CA GLU A 65 -23.48 20.60 22.65
C GLU A 65 -24.84 19.88 22.60
N ASP A 66 -25.66 19.91 23.68
CA ASP A 66 -26.97 19.22 23.74
C ASP A 66 -27.90 19.64 22.60
N GLY A 67 -27.89 20.90 22.22
CA GLY A 67 -28.67 21.41 21.09
C GLY A 67 -28.24 20.85 19.74
N GLN A 68 -26.95 20.66 19.54
CA GLN A 68 -26.38 20.12 18.30
C GLN A 68 -26.63 18.62 18.18
N ILE A 69 -26.47 17.88 19.28
CA ILE A 69 -26.76 16.45 19.34
C ILE A 69 -28.25 16.21 19.07
N ARG A 70 -29.13 16.97 19.71
CA ARG A 70 -30.57 16.87 19.49
C ARG A 70 -30.94 17.16 18.04
N ALA A 71 -30.45 18.25 17.45
CA ALA A 71 -30.71 18.61 16.05
C ALA A 71 -30.23 17.55 15.06
N LEU A 72 -29.06 16.91 15.34
CA LEU A 72 -28.55 15.81 14.56
C LEU A 72 -29.47 14.60 14.65
N LEU A 73 -29.89 14.21 15.85
CA LEU A 73 -30.76 13.04 16.06
C LEU A 73 -32.20 13.26 15.56
N GLU A 74 -32.72 14.49 15.66
CA GLU A 74 -34.00 14.86 15.04
C GLU A 74 -33.96 14.71 13.52
N PHE A 75 -32.85 15.10 12.89
CA PHE A 75 -32.65 14.94 11.45
C PHE A 75 -32.69 13.47 11.01
N PHE A 76 -32.14 12.56 11.81
CA PHE A 76 -32.15 11.12 11.55
C PHE A 76 -33.39 10.40 12.10
N ASN A 77 -34.30 11.09 12.79
CA ASN A 77 -35.42 10.52 13.50
C ASN A 77 -35.03 9.49 14.58
N LEU A 78 -33.99 9.80 15.33
CA LEU A 78 -33.33 8.95 16.34
C LEU A 78 -33.29 9.61 17.73
N VAL A 79 -34.26 10.47 18.05
CA VAL A 79 -34.29 11.23 19.31
C VAL A 79 -34.44 10.30 20.52
N GLU A 80 -34.99 9.12 20.34
CA GLU A 80 -35.11 8.06 21.34
C GLU A 80 -33.77 7.53 21.85
N HIS A 81 -32.69 7.76 21.12
CA HIS A 81 -31.33 7.44 21.56
C HIS A 81 -30.73 8.48 22.51
N ILE A 82 -31.50 9.48 22.95
CA ILE A 82 -31.08 10.43 23.98
C ILE A 82 -31.49 9.88 25.35
N TYR A 83 -30.48 9.55 26.15
CA TYR A 83 -30.72 9.11 27.54
C TYR A 83 -31.21 10.26 28.42
N ASN A 84 -32.35 10.07 29.06
CA ASN A 84 -32.85 10.96 30.08
C ASN A 84 -32.64 10.33 31.48
N SER A 85 -32.18 11.13 32.44
CA SER A 85 -31.90 10.65 33.80
C SER A 85 -33.16 9.96 34.43
N GLY A 86 -33.00 8.70 34.84
CA GLY A 86 -34.05 7.90 35.44
C GLY A 86 -34.53 6.72 34.60
N GLU A 87 -34.15 6.62 33.32
CA GLU A 87 -34.41 5.47 32.46
C GLU A 87 -33.37 4.36 32.67
N LYS A 88 -33.74 3.10 32.41
CA LYS A 88 -32.75 2.01 32.39
C LYS A 88 -31.97 2.05 31.10
N ILE A 89 -30.67 2.17 31.18
CA ILE A 89 -29.76 2.25 30.01
C ILE A 89 -29.97 1.09 29.03
N GLY A 90 -30.32 -0.12 29.54
CA GLY A 90 -30.54 -1.29 28.68
C GLY A 90 -31.78 -1.17 27.76
N ASP A 91 -32.73 -0.34 28.09
CA ASP A 91 -33.96 -0.16 27.30
C ASP A 91 -33.77 0.92 26.21
N CYS A 92 -32.72 1.74 26.31
CA CYS A 92 -32.42 2.84 25.39
C CYS A 92 -31.27 2.51 24.42
N PHE A 93 -30.59 1.36 24.60
CA PHE A 93 -29.40 0.98 23.84
C PHE A 93 -29.79 0.04 22.69
N GLU A 94 -30.46 0.59 21.70
CA GLU A 94 -30.83 -0.15 20.49
C GLU A 94 -29.97 0.20 19.30
N ILE A 95 -29.89 -0.74 18.34
CA ILE A 95 -29.28 -0.47 17.03
C ILE A 95 -30.27 0.42 16.27
N PRO A 96 -29.83 1.62 15.77
CA PRO A 96 -30.67 2.45 14.94
C PRO A 96 -31.26 1.66 13.77
N ASP A 97 -32.53 1.91 13.44
CA ASP A 97 -33.11 1.34 12.24
C ASP A 97 -32.28 1.70 11.02
N GLN A 98 -31.70 0.68 10.39
CA GLN A 98 -30.73 0.86 9.29
C GLN A 98 -31.36 1.57 8.08
N ASP A 99 -32.63 1.37 7.82
CA ASP A 99 -33.33 2.03 6.70
C ASP A 99 -33.47 3.53 6.95
N SER A 100 -33.82 3.94 8.18
CA SER A 100 -33.91 5.35 8.58
C SER A 100 -32.53 6.00 8.60
N LEU A 101 -31.51 5.31 9.10
CA LEU A 101 -30.11 5.77 9.12
C LEU A 101 -29.58 5.98 7.68
N HIS A 102 -29.72 4.97 6.83
CA HIS A 102 -29.31 5.06 5.43
C HIS A 102 -30.05 6.14 4.65
N LYS A 103 -31.34 6.31 4.91
CA LYS A 103 -32.16 7.36 4.30
C LYS A 103 -31.70 8.75 4.74
N GLY A 104 -31.40 8.94 6.03
CA GLY A 104 -30.86 10.17 6.58
C GLY A 104 -29.47 10.49 6.03
N LEU A 105 -28.55 9.51 5.99
CA LEU A 105 -27.21 9.67 5.41
C LEU A 105 -27.25 10.01 3.91
N ARG A 106 -28.18 9.40 3.14
CA ARG A 106 -28.42 9.76 1.74
C ARG A 106 -28.95 11.19 1.62
N ALA A 107 -29.93 11.59 2.43
CA ALA A 107 -30.50 12.93 2.42
C ALA A 107 -29.47 14.02 2.81
N LEU A 108 -28.58 13.73 3.78
CA LEU A 108 -27.43 14.60 4.09
C LEU A 108 -26.49 14.72 2.91
N ARG A 109 -26.15 13.60 2.28
CA ARG A 109 -25.28 13.59 1.10
C ARG A 109 -25.86 14.39 -0.05
N ASP A 110 -27.17 14.26 -0.30
CA ASP A 110 -27.84 14.93 -1.41
C ASP A 110 -28.08 16.43 -1.14
N LYS A 111 -28.28 16.82 0.12
CA LYS A 111 -28.57 18.20 0.54
C LYS A 111 -27.31 19.02 0.80
N GLU A 112 -26.26 18.39 1.29
CA GLU A 112 -25.00 19.03 1.72
C GLU A 112 -23.78 18.50 0.95
N GLY A 113 -23.98 17.52 0.06
CA GLY A 113 -22.91 16.78 -0.62
C GLY A 113 -21.95 17.63 -1.45
N GLY A 114 -22.34 18.89 -1.75
CA GLY A 114 -21.41 19.84 -2.34
C GLY A 114 -20.71 20.75 -1.35
N ARG A 115 -21.18 20.86 -0.10
CA ARG A 115 -20.67 21.85 0.85
C ARG A 115 -19.96 21.28 2.04
N VAL A 116 -20.47 20.24 2.67
CA VAL A 116 -19.86 19.62 3.88
C VAL A 116 -18.72 18.67 3.51
N ALA A 117 -18.83 17.94 2.40
CA ALA A 117 -17.72 17.15 1.87
C ALA A 117 -16.55 18.02 1.40
N GLY A 118 -16.83 19.24 0.92
CA GLY A 118 -15.81 20.20 0.47
C GLY A 118 -15.11 20.94 1.62
N GLU A 119 -15.81 21.24 2.72
CA GLU A 119 -15.23 22.07 3.80
C GLU A 119 -14.62 21.27 4.96
N LEU A 120 -15.02 20.00 5.18
CA LEU A 120 -14.55 19.22 6.33
C LEU A 120 -13.59 18.09 6.01
N LEU A 121 -13.51 17.61 4.77
CA LEU A 121 -12.67 16.47 4.43
C LEU A 121 -11.74 16.66 3.21
N PHE A 122 -12.08 17.48 2.21
CA PHE A 122 -11.22 17.63 1.01
C PHE A 122 -11.57 18.92 0.25
N GLU A 123 -10.58 19.75 0.00
CA GLU A 123 -10.70 20.97 -0.81
C GLU A 123 -11.04 20.73 -2.30
N ASP A 124 -11.12 19.45 -2.74
CA ASP A 124 -11.47 19.08 -4.12
C ASP A 124 -12.25 17.77 -4.18
N ALA A 125 -13.54 17.86 -4.53
CA ALA A 125 -14.37 16.68 -4.86
C ALA A 125 -13.81 15.86 -6.05
N ASN A 126 -12.92 16.46 -6.85
CA ASN A 126 -12.20 15.80 -7.94
C ASN A 126 -11.07 14.87 -7.47
N MET A 127 -10.71 14.88 -6.17
CA MET A 127 -9.63 14.05 -5.59
C MET A 127 -10.10 12.69 -5.09
N LEU A 128 -11.37 12.35 -5.22
CA LEU A 128 -11.88 11.03 -4.85
C LEU A 128 -11.71 10.04 -6.00
N VAL A 129 -11.30 8.83 -5.66
CA VAL A 129 -11.31 7.71 -6.61
C VAL A 129 -12.74 7.52 -7.13
N LYS A 130 -12.92 7.57 -8.45
CA LYS A 130 -14.21 7.39 -9.13
C LYS A 130 -14.65 5.91 -9.11
N CYS A 131 -14.78 5.34 -7.94
CA CYS A 131 -15.34 4.00 -7.76
C CYS A 131 -16.02 3.92 -6.37
N PRO A 132 -16.84 2.89 -6.10
CA PRO A 132 -17.49 2.71 -4.82
C PRO A 132 -16.55 2.65 -3.61
N VAL A 133 -15.25 2.42 -3.82
CA VAL A 133 -14.22 2.45 -2.75
C VAL A 133 -14.17 3.81 -2.05
N LYS A 134 -14.42 4.91 -2.76
CA LYS A 134 -14.48 6.28 -2.21
C LYS A 134 -13.32 6.63 -1.26
N ILE A 135 -12.11 6.50 -1.75
CA ILE A 135 -10.91 7.00 -1.07
C ILE A 135 -10.34 8.18 -1.85
N PRO A 136 -9.63 9.12 -1.20
CA PRO A 136 -8.88 10.16 -1.91
C PRO A 136 -7.88 9.56 -2.89
N LEU A 137 -7.69 10.19 -4.05
CA LEU A 137 -6.67 9.78 -5.03
C LEU A 137 -5.29 9.70 -4.38
N SER A 138 -4.96 10.67 -3.52
CA SER A 138 -3.72 10.70 -2.74
C SER A 138 -3.49 9.49 -1.82
N GLN A 139 -4.51 8.70 -1.56
CA GLN A 139 -4.40 7.47 -0.77
C GLN A 139 -4.34 6.20 -1.63
N CYS A 140 -4.67 6.29 -2.93
CA CYS A 140 -4.68 5.14 -3.81
C CYS A 140 -3.27 4.72 -4.21
N SER A 141 -2.84 3.52 -3.78
CA SER A 141 -1.54 2.94 -4.16
C SER A 141 -1.58 2.19 -5.49
N ALA A 142 -2.70 2.22 -6.19
CA ALA A 142 -2.92 1.52 -7.46
C ALA A 142 -2.62 0.00 -7.41
N CYS A 143 -2.93 -0.67 -6.30
CA CYS A 143 -2.65 -2.10 -6.13
C CYS A 143 -3.51 -3.04 -7.01
N GLY A 144 -4.56 -2.54 -7.67
CA GLY A 144 -5.41 -3.29 -8.60
C GLY A 144 -6.41 -4.27 -7.98
N ALA A 145 -6.45 -4.42 -6.65
CA ALA A 145 -7.34 -5.39 -5.99
C ALA A 145 -8.83 -5.14 -6.27
N CYS A 146 -9.26 -3.88 -6.32
CA CYS A 146 -10.64 -3.48 -6.60
C CYS A 146 -11.06 -3.83 -8.04
N GLU A 147 -10.15 -3.70 -9.01
CA GLU A 147 -10.37 -4.12 -10.40
C GLU A 147 -10.43 -5.65 -10.52
N ALA A 148 -9.49 -6.36 -9.86
CA ALA A 148 -9.43 -7.81 -9.91
C ALA A 148 -10.67 -8.48 -9.31
N VAL A 149 -11.24 -7.93 -8.22
CA VAL A 149 -12.40 -8.52 -7.52
C VAL A 149 -13.73 -8.24 -8.22
N CYS A 150 -13.80 -7.26 -9.11
CA CYS A 150 -15.05 -6.88 -9.76
C CYS A 150 -15.50 -7.98 -10.73
N ALA A 151 -16.58 -8.69 -10.35
CA ALA A 151 -17.15 -9.75 -11.17
C ALA A 151 -17.73 -9.23 -12.49
N GLU A 152 -18.34 -8.04 -12.45
CA GLU A 152 -18.94 -7.38 -13.61
C GLU A 152 -17.92 -6.68 -14.51
N ASN A 153 -16.62 -6.72 -14.16
CA ASN A 153 -15.58 -5.93 -14.82
C ASN A 153 -15.93 -4.44 -14.98
N ALA A 154 -16.71 -3.91 -14.02
CA ALA A 154 -17.11 -2.50 -13.99
C ALA A 154 -15.97 -1.56 -13.58
N ILE A 155 -14.86 -2.09 -13.05
CA ILE A 155 -13.72 -1.29 -12.59
C ILE A 155 -12.50 -1.60 -13.43
N HIS A 156 -11.82 -0.55 -13.87
CA HIS A 156 -10.53 -0.65 -14.57
C HIS A 156 -9.58 0.45 -14.07
N MET A 157 -8.28 0.16 -14.13
CA MET A 157 -7.26 1.12 -13.72
C MET A 157 -6.92 2.03 -14.89
N GLU A 158 -7.12 3.34 -14.70
CA GLU A 158 -6.76 4.37 -15.68
C GLU A 158 -5.72 5.32 -15.13
N ALA A 159 -4.88 5.85 -16.01
CA ALA A 159 -3.94 6.90 -15.68
C ALA A 159 -4.65 8.25 -15.65
N ASP A 160 -4.43 9.02 -14.59
CA ASP A 160 -4.79 10.43 -14.56
C ASP A 160 -3.89 11.26 -15.48
N GLU A 161 -4.13 12.56 -15.54
CA GLU A 161 -3.37 13.51 -16.37
C GLU A 161 -1.87 13.53 -16.06
N TYR A 162 -1.48 13.11 -14.86
CA TYR A 162 -0.09 13.01 -14.39
C TYR A 162 0.51 11.63 -14.60
N GLY A 163 -0.30 10.64 -15.00
CA GLY A 163 0.11 9.25 -15.24
C GLY A 163 0.12 8.36 -14.00
N PHE A 164 -0.61 8.73 -12.94
CA PHE A 164 -0.87 7.86 -11.81
C PHE A 164 -2.12 7.03 -12.07
N LEU A 165 -2.03 5.72 -11.80
CA LEU A 165 -3.16 4.81 -12.00
C LEU A 165 -4.17 4.91 -10.85
N HIS A 166 -5.45 5.02 -11.21
CA HIS A 166 -6.58 5.03 -10.29
C HIS A 166 -7.72 4.17 -10.83
N PRO A 167 -8.55 3.57 -9.96
CA PRO A 167 -9.71 2.83 -10.41
C PRO A 167 -10.80 3.79 -10.92
N VAL A 168 -11.29 3.51 -12.11
CA VAL A 168 -12.44 4.16 -12.73
C VAL A 168 -13.57 3.15 -12.85
N VAL A 169 -14.80 3.56 -12.56
CA VAL A 169 -15.99 2.71 -12.64
C VAL A 169 -16.82 3.03 -13.89
N THR A 170 -17.21 1.99 -14.59
CA THR A 170 -18.29 2.06 -15.61
C THR A 170 -19.62 1.89 -14.90
N GLU A 171 -20.30 3.00 -14.62
CA GLU A 171 -21.51 3.04 -13.78
C GLU A 171 -22.61 2.11 -14.29
N SER A 172 -22.77 1.99 -15.62
CA SER A 172 -23.77 1.10 -16.24
C SER A 172 -23.54 -0.40 -15.98
N LEU A 173 -22.32 -0.78 -15.60
CA LEU A 173 -21.96 -2.16 -15.26
C LEU A 173 -21.89 -2.39 -13.75
N CYS A 174 -21.85 -1.32 -12.94
CA CYS A 174 -21.69 -1.42 -11.50
C CYS A 174 -23.00 -1.82 -10.82
N THR A 175 -22.98 -2.95 -10.11
CA THR A 175 -24.12 -3.45 -9.32
C THR A 175 -24.11 -2.95 -7.87
N ASP A 176 -23.18 -2.07 -7.50
CA ASP A 176 -22.97 -1.52 -6.14
C ASP A 176 -22.83 -2.60 -5.04
N CYS A 177 -22.24 -3.74 -5.38
CA CYS A 177 -22.09 -4.90 -4.48
C CYS A 177 -21.06 -4.69 -3.34
N GLY A 178 -20.30 -3.59 -3.32
CA GLY A 178 -19.33 -3.24 -2.28
C GLY A 178 -18.03 -4.06 -2.24
N SER A 179 -17.88 -5.12 -3.07
CA SER A 179 -16.71 -6.01 -3.04
C SER A 179 -15.38 -5.29 -3.23
N CYS A 180 -15.35 -4.22 -4.04
CA CYS A 180 -14.15 -3.39 -4.24
C CYS A 180 -13.72 -2.62 -2.98
N SER A 181 -14.69 -2.18 -2.17
CA SER A 181 -14.43 -1.54 -0.87
C SER A 181 -13.86 -2.52 0.14
N GLU A 182 -14.39 -3.75 0.14
CA GLU A 182 -13.98 -4.81 1.07
C GLU A 182 -12.53 -5.25 0.89
N VAL A 183 -12.03 -5.31 -0.36
CA VAL A 183 -10.66 -5.70 -0.67
C VAL A 183 -9.67 -4.55 -0.64
N CYS A 184 -10.13 -3.31 -0.49
CA CYS A 184 -9.27 -2.14 -0.53
C CYS A 184 -8.31 -2.10 0.67
N ILE A 185 -7.02 -2.08 0.37
CA ILE A 185 -5.94 -2.07 1.39
C ILE A 185 -5.93 -0.81 2.26
N LYS A 186 -6.61 0.25 1.84
CA LYS A 186 -6.73 1.49 2.63
C LYS A 186 -7.95 1.49 3.55
N ARG A 187 -8.92 0.60 3.33
CA ARG A 187 -10.10 0.43 4.18
C ARG A 187 -10.02 -0.76 5.13
N GLY A 188 -9.22 -1.78 4.82
CA GLY A 188 -9.11 -3.00 5.63
C GLY A 188 -7.75 -3.15 6.32
N GLN A 189 -7.75 -3.41 7.64
CA GLN A 189 -6.51 -3.76 8.37
C GLN A 189 -6.13 -5.25 8.22
N ARG A 190 -6.89 -6.03 7.45
CA ARG A 190 -6.78 -7.49 7.38
C ARG A 190 -5.59 -8.04 6.57
N GLN A 191 -4.84 -7.17 5.86
CA GLN A 191 -3.80 -7.62 4.93
C GLN A 191 -2.40 -7.76 5.55
N LEU A 192 -2.21 -7.27 6.76
CA LEU A 192 -0.92 -7.43 7.45
C LEU A 192 -0.75 -8.87 7.92
N VAL A 193 0.47 -9.37 7.81
CA VAL A 193 0.83 -10.68 8.37
C VAL A 193 0.65 -10.63 9.88
N GLN A 194 -0.10 -11.59 10.43
CA GLN A 194 -0.04 -11.86 11.85
C GLN A 194 1.26 -12.62 12.12
N PHE A 195 2.13 -12.04 12.94
CA PHE A 195 3.37 -12.69 13.31
C PHE A 195 3.04 -13.96 14.15
N PRO A 196 3.75 -15.08 13.91
CA PRO A 196 3.49 -16.32 14.62
C PRO A 196 3.68 -16.21 16.14
N ASP A 197 4.61 -15.38 16.57
CA ASP A 197 4.93 -15.07 17.95
C ASP A 197 5.72 -13.74 18.04
N GLU A 198 6.10 -13.32 19.25
CA GLU A 198 6.84 -12.08 19.50
C GLU A 198 8.26 -12.07 18.91
N SER A 199 8.81 -13.24 18.54
CA SER A 199 10.13 -13.33 17.91
C SER A 199 10.14 -12.89 16.44
N TYR A 200 8.98 -12.62 15.84
CA TYR A 200 8.84 -12.11 14.47
C TYR A 200 8.52 -10.60 14.46
N PRO A 201 8.91 -9.87 13.39
CA PRO A 201 9.74 -10.33 12.26
C PRO A 201 11.20 -10.55 12.69
N ARG A 202 11.88 -11.51 12.03
CA ARG A 202 13.32 -11.77 12.21
C ARG A 202 14.10 -11.15 11.08
N PHE A 203 15.26 -10.60 11.38
CA PHE A 203 16.10 -9.85 10.43
C PHE A 203 17.41 -10.60 10.21
N TYR A 204 17.81 -10.66 8.94
CA TYR A 204 19.05 -11.34 8.54
C TYR A 204 19.77 -10.50 7.49
N LEU A 205 21.12 -10.49 7.57
CA LEU A 205 21.94 -10.23 6.41
C LEU A 205 22.08 -11.54 5.64
N ALA A 206 21.89 -11.46 4.32
CA ALA A 206 21.94 -12.62 3.46
C ALA A 206 22.65 -12.30 2.14
N GLN A 207 23.49 -13.22 1.67
CA GLN A 207 24.18 -13.13 0.38
C GLN A 207 24.40 -14.51 -0.22
N SER A 208 24.38 -14.59 -1.55
CA SER A 208 24.75 -15.79 -2.27
C SER A 208 26.27 -15.96 -2.30
N LYS A 209 26.74 -17.19 -2.09
CA LYS A 209 28.16 -17.53 -2.24
C LYS A 209 28.60 -17.50 -3.70
N GLU A 210 27.70 -17.80 -4.64
CA GLU A 210 28.02 -17.94 -6.06
C GLU A 210 27.76 -16.67 -6.88
N ARG A 211 26.80 -15.81 -6.46
CA ARG A 211 26.30 -14.68 -7.25
C ARG A 211 26.28 -13.37 -6.46
N SER A 212 27.43 -12.94 -6.00
CA SER A 212 27.58 -11.71 -5.20
C SER A 212 27.17 -10.42 -5.92
N GLY A 213 26.89 -10.45 -7.21
CA GLY A 213 26.52 -9.29 -8.02
C GLY A 213 25.06 -9.24 -8.49
N ALA A 214 24.27 -10.27 -8.21
CA ALA A 214 22.87 -10.32 -8.63
C ALA A 214 21.96 -9.47 -7.71
N ALA A 215 20.75 -9.14 -8.19
CA ALA A 215 19.74 -8.43 -7.40
C ALA A 215 19.51 -9.12 -6.06
N TYR A 216 19.41 -8.33 -4.99
CA TYR A 216 19.31 -8.82 -3.62
C TYR A 216 20.38 -9.87 -3.28
N SER A 217 21.62 -9.61 -3.72
CA SER A 217 22.80 -10.46 -3.47
C SER A 217 22.61 -11.92 -3.89
N GLY A 218 21.81 -12.17 -4.93
CA GLY A 218 21.51 -13.50 -5.45
C GLY A 218 20.55 -14.34 -4.60
N ILE A 219 20.09 -13.85 -3.46
CA ILE A 219 19.15 -14.56 -2.56
C ILE A 219 17.82 -14.81 -3.23
N PHE A 220 17.29 -13.81 -3.95
CA PHE A 220 16.04 -13.97 -4.69
C PHE A 220 16.15 -15.08 -5.75
N GLY A 221 17.23 -15.09 -6.52
CA GLY A 221 17.46 -16.10 -7.56
C GLY A 221 17.54 -17.52 -6.97
N GLN A 222 18.30 -17.71 -5.88
CA GLN A 222 18.34 -19.01 -5.18
C GLN A 222 16.96 -19.44 -4.67
N MET A 223 16.20 -18.51 -4.10
CA MET A 223 14.88 -18.78 -3.55
C MET A 223 13.89 -19.23 -4.64
N VAL A 224 13.84 -18.54 -5.78
CA VAL A 224 12.93 -18.94 -6.86
C VAL A 224 13.35 -20.27 -7.50
N ARG A 225 14.67 -20.52 -7.70
CA ARG A 225 15.19 -21.81 -8.17
C ARG A 225 14.80 -22.95 -7.24
N TYR A 226 15.01 -22.76 -5.92
CA TYR A 226 14.62 -23.73 -4.91
C TYR A 226 13.12 -24.01 -4.96
N LEU A 227 12.27 -22.98 -4.97
CA LEU A 227 10.81 -23.16 -4.94
C LEU A 227 10.26 -23.76 -6.25
N ILE A 228 10.83 -23.42 -7.41
CA ILE A 228 10.46 -24.07 -8.68
C ILE A 228 10.85 -25.56 -8.64
N LYS A 229 12.08 -25.87 -8.25
CA LYS A 229 12.60 -27.23 -8.21
C LYS A 229 11.86 -28.13 -7.20
N GLU A 230 11.70 -27.64 -5.97
CA GLU A 230 11.23 -28.47 -4.85
C GLU A 230 9.72 -28.43 -4.63
N ARG A 231 9.03 -27.42 -5.20
CA ARG A 231 7.59 -27.18 -5.00
C ARG A 231 6.81 -27.12 -6.30
N ASP A 232 7.45 -27.28 -7.44
CA ASP A 232 6.85 -27.03 -8.76
C ASP A 232 6.14 -25.67 -8.81
N ALA A 233 6.79 -24.65 -8.23
CA ALA A 233 6.21 -23.36 -8.00
C ALA A 233 6.00 -22.58 -9.31
N ILE A 234 4.87 -21.91 -9.42
CA ILE A 234 4.60 -20.90 -10.44
C ILE A 234 4.95 -19.55 -9.84
N VAL A 235 5.90 -18.84 -10.43
CA VAL A 235 6.43 -17.57 -9.92
C VAL A 235 5.84 -16.41 -10.70
N PHE A 236 5.20 -15.48 -9.99
CA PHE A 236 4.67 -14.23 -10.52
C PHE A 236 5.58 -13.07 -10.15
N GLY A 237 5.76 -12.12 -11.08
CA GLY A 237 6.51 -10.90 -10.81
C GLY A 237 6.43 -9.89 -11.93
N GLY A 238 6.77 -8.65 -11.61
CA GLY A 238 6.74 -7.55 -12.57
C GLY A 238 7.91 -7.59 -13.55
N ILE A 239 7.65 -7.19 -14.79
CA ILE A 239 8.66 -6.89 -15.82
C ILE A 239 8.23 -5.65 -16.61
N LEU A 240 9.12 -5.16 -17.48
CA LEU A 240 8.73 -4.30 -18.59
C LEU A 240 8.46 -5.18 -19.81
N ASP A 241 7.31 -4.98 -20.47
CA ASP A 241 6.99 -5.68 -21.74
C ASP A 241 7.79 -5.10 -22.93
N GLU A 242 7.49 -5.53 -24.16
CA GLU A 242 8.18 -5.08 -25.36
C GLU A 242 7.99 -3.59 -25.66
N GLU A 243 6.93 -2.99 -25.13
CA GLU A 243 6.66 -1.55 -25.18
C GLU A 243 7.14 -0.79 -23.94
N LEU A 244 7.92 -1.46 -23.08
CA LEU A 244 8.44 -0.94 -21.81
C LEU A 244 7.34 -0.52 -20.82
N ARG A 245 6.18 -1.17 -20.87
CA ARG A 245 5.10 -0.99 -19.88
C ARG A 245 5.28 -1.96 -18.71
N PRO A 246 5.04 -1.52 -17.47
CA PRO A 246 5.17 -2.38 -16.30
C PRO A 246 3.98 -3.35 -16.19
N VAL A 247 4.25 -4.64 -16.35
CA VAL A 247 3.25 -5.72 -16.31
C VAL A 247 3.68 -6.83 -15.35
N VAL A 248 2.73 -7.57 -14.81
CA VAL A 248 3.01 -8.78 -14.04
C VAL A 248 2.80 -10.00 -14.94
N ILE A 249 3.82 -10.82 -15.04
CA ILE A 249 3.76 -12.12 -15.73
C ILE A 249 4.01 -13.26 -14.75
N TYR A 250 3.90 -14.49 -15.22
CA TYR A 250 4.28 -15.68 -14.46
C TYR A 250 5.12 -16.65 -15.29
N THR A 251 5.93 -17.44 -14.60
CA THR A 251 6.83 -18.42 -15.23
C THR A 251 7.16 -19.57 -14.27
N GLN A 252 7.64 -20.68 -14.82
CA GLN A 252 8.37 -21.73 -14.12
C GLN A 252 9.83 -21.83 -14.58
N ASP A 253 10.25 -20.95 -15.49
CA ASP A 253 11.65 -20.78 -15.84
C ASP A 253 12.35 -19.96 -14.79
N ALA A 254 13.39 -20.51 -14.17
CA ALA A 254 14.09 -19.88 -13.08
C ALA A 254 14.91 -18.63 -13.50
N ASP A 255 15.45 -18.63 -14.72
CA ASP A 255 16.24 -17.49 -15.22
C ASP A 255 15.31 -16.31 -15.55
N MET A 256 14.13 -16.59 -16.11
CA MET A 256 13.11 -15.57 -16.30
C MET A 256 12.60 -15.06 -14.95
N ALA A 257 12.31 -15.95 -13.98
CA ALA A 257 11.83 -15.55 -12.65
C ALA A 257 12.83 -14.65 -11.90
N GLU A 258 14.13 -14.86 -12.08
CA GLU A 258 15.17 -14.05 -11.45
C GLU A 258 15.09 -12.57 -11.86
N ARG A 259 14.59 -12.26 -13.06
CA ARG A 259 14.36 -10.89 -13.55
C ARG A 259 13.25 -10.15 -12.78
N PHE A 260 12.39 -10.84 -12.07
CA PHE A 260 11.35 -10.21 -11.25
C PHE A 260 11.93 -9.40 -10.07
N ALA A 261 13.17 -9.67 -9.68
CA ALA A 261 13.89 -8.90 -8.68
C ALA A 261 14.41 -7.54 -9.18
N GLU A 262 14.40 -7.27 -10.49
CA GLU A 262 14.86 -6.00 -11.03
C GLU A 262 13.98 -4.84 -10.54
N LYS A 263 14.58 -3.79 -9.98
CA LYS A 263 13.85 -2.58 -9.52
C LYS A 263 13.37 -1.78 -10.73
N ARG A 264 12.16 -1.23 -10.63
CA ARG A 264 11.56 -0.43 -11.72
C ARG A 264 10.98 0.90 -11.26
N TYR A 265 10.60 1.04 -9.98
CA TYR A 265 9.97 2.23 -9.40
C TYR A 265 8.61 2.58 -10.05
N LEU A 266 7.95 1.63 -10.69
CA LEU A 266 6.72 1.80 -11.45
C LEU A 266 5.57 1.00 -10.82
N VAL A 267 4.34 1.38 -11.13
CA VAL A 267 3.15 0.61 -10.76
C VAL A 267 2.86 -0.40 -11.86
N ASN A 268 2.76 -1.67 -11.49
CA ASN A 268 2.43 -2.75 -12.43
C ASN A 268 0.92 -2.88 -12.64
N ASP A 269 0.51 -3.32 -13.83
CA ASP A 269 -0.84 -3.87 -14.04
C ASP A 269 -0.93 -5.25 -13.39
N THR A 270 -1.75 -5.37 -12.35
CA THR A 270 -1.88 -6.58 -11.52
C THR A 270 -3.19 -7.34 -11.74
N ARG A 271 -4.17 -6.79 -12.44
CA ARG A 271 -5.52 -7.35 -12.58
C ARG A 271 -5.53 -8.80 -13.03
N GLN A 272 -4.90 -9.09 -14.15
CA GLN A 272 -4.85 -10.43 -14.72
C GLN A 272 -4.03 -11.38 -13.84
N ALA A 273 -2.96 -10.84 -13.25
CA ALA A 273 -2.10 -11.61 -12.37
C ALA A 273 -2.83 -12.10 -11.12
N PHE A 274 -3.61 -11.25 -10.45
CA PHE A 274 -4.34 -11.65 -9.24
C PHE A 274 -5.38 -12.74 -9.53
N ARG A 275 -6.12 -12.62 -10.63
CA ARG A 275 -7.08 -13.64 -11.06
C ARG A 275 -6.36 -14.95 -11.36
N LYS A 276 -5.23 -14.90 -12.06
CA LYS A 276 -4.45 -16.08 -12.43
C LYS A 276 -3.78 -16.74 -11.21
N VAL A 277 -3.30 -15.94 -10.24
CA VAL A 277 -2.82 -16.45 -8.95
C VAL A 277 -3.91 -17.27 -8.25
N LYS A 278 -5.13 -16.72 -8.17
CA LYS A 278 -6.26 -17.41 -7.56
C LYS A 278 -6.59 -18.72 -8.28
N GLU A 279 -6.61 -18.72 -9.60
CA GLU A 279 -6.85 -19.91 -10.42
C GLU A 279 -5.86 -21.03 -10.12
N PHE A 280 -4.55 -20.72 -10.07
CA PHE A 280 -3.53 -21.71 -9.73
C PHE A 280 -3.64 -22.20 -8.29
N LEU A 281 -3.93 -21.31 -7.34
CA LEU A 281 -4.10 -21.70 -5.94
C LEU A 281 -5.35 -22.56 -5.72
N ASP A 282 -6.44 -22.30 -6.42
CA ASP A 282 -7.67 -23.11 -6.39
C ASP A 282 -7.45 -24.47 -7.08
N ALA A 283 -6.52 -24.56 -8.04
CA ALA A 283 -6.05 -25.80 -8.64
C ALA A 283 -4.95 -26.50 -7.80
N ASP A 284 -4.80 -26.13 -6.53
CA ASP A 284 -3.85 -26.69 -5.56
C ASP A 284 -2.37 -26.57 -5.98
N ARG A 285 -2.01 -25.59 -6.84
CA ARG A 285 -0.64 -25.33 -7.26
C ARG A 285 0.10 -24.44 -6.24
N PHE A 286 1.39 -24.62 -6.13
CA PHE A 286 2.24 -23.72 -5.32
C PHE A 286 2.54 -22.44 -6.11
N VAL A 287 2.21 -21.29 -5.53
CA VAL A 287 2.38 -19.98 -6.17
C VAL A 287 3.32 -19.12 -5.34
N VAL A 288 4.30 -18.54 -6.00
CA VAL A 288 5.14 -17.46 -5.48
C VAL A 288 4.68 -16.17 -6.13
N TYR A 289 4.32 -15.17 -5.34
CA TYR A 289 4.06 -13.84 -5.86
C TYR A 289 5.12 -12.87 -5.36
N THR A 290 5.75 -12.16 -6.29
CA THR A 290 6.79 -11.18 -6.01
C THR A 290 6.32 -9.80 -6.41
N GLY A 291 6.42 -8.83 -5.49
CA GLY A 291 5.99 -7.47 -5.76
C GLY A 291 6.25 -6.52 -4.58
N SER A 292 5.79 -5.29 -4.72
CA SER A 292 5.81 -4.30 -3.64
C SER A 292 4.85 -4.69 -2.50
N ALA A 293 5.00 -4.05 -1.33
CA ALA A 293 4.14 -4.30 -0.19
C ALA A 293 2.65 -4.06 -0.50
N CYS A 294 2.33 -2.99 -1.26
CA CYS A 294 0.94 -2.68 -1.61
C CYS A 294 0.36 -3.69 -2.62
N GLU A 295 1.15 -4.22 -3.56
CA GLU A 295 0.72 -5.30 -4.45
C GLU A 295 0.46 -6.60 -3.67
N CYS A 296 1.39 -6.99 -2.79
CA CYS A 296 1.23 -8.17 -1.92
C CYS A 296 -0.01 -8.03 -1.01
N ALA A 297 -0.24 -6.84 -0.44
CA ALA A 297 -1.41 -6.56 0.37
C ALA A 297 -2.71 -6.60 -0.46
N GLY A 298 -2.69 -6.02 -1.66
CA GLY A 298 -3.80 -6.08 -2.61
C GLY A 298 -4.17 -7.50 -2.98
N LEU A 299 -3.17 -8.35 -3.27
CA LEU A 299 -3.40 -9.77 -3.54
C LEU A 299 -4.02 -10.48 -2.34
N ARG A 300 -3.53 -10.25 -1.12
CA ARG A 300 -4.15 -10.82 0.10
C ARG A 300 -5.60 -10.37 0.27
N GLY A 301 -5.87 -9.08 0.05
CA GLY A 301 -7.23 -8.53 0.08
C GLY A 301 -8.14 -9.19 -0.95
N TYR A 302 -7.67 -9.34 -2.18
CA TYR A 302 -8.39 -10.00 -3.25
C TYR A 302 -8.72 -11.47 -2.95
N LEU A 303 -7.76 -12.22 -2.40
CA LEU A 303 -7.94 -13.64 -2.10
C LEU A 303 -8.88 -13.90 -0.92
N LYS A 304 -9.08 -12.94 -0.02
CA LYS A 304 -9.98 -12.99 1.16
C LYS A 304 -9.75 -14.14 2.15
N ARG A 305 -8.96 -15.15 1.81
CA ARG A 305 -8.64 -16.31 2.65
C ARG A 305 -7.16 -16.65 2.64
N HIS A 306 -6.73 -17.44 3.60
CA HIS A 306 -5.38 -17.97 3.65
C HIS A 306 -5.23 -19.15 2.69
N TYR A 307 -4.18 -19.12 1.88
CA TYR A 307 -3.76 -20.23 1.02
C TYR A 307 -2.40 -20.76 1.49
N PRO A 308 -2.30 -22.00 1.99
CA PRO A 308 -1.03 -22.58 2.45
C PRO A 308 0.05 -22.61 1.37
N LYS A 309 -0.36 -22.77 0.09
CA LYS A 309 0.52 -22.84 -1.08
C LYS A 309 0.83 -21.47 -1.72
N LEU A 310 0.40 -20.36 -1.13
CA LEU A 310 0.83 -19.03 -1.52
C LEU A 310 2.08 -18.63 -0.73
N PHE A 311 3.15 -18.28 -1.42
CA PHE A 311 4.36 -17.69 -0.86
C PHE A 311 4.52 -16.26 -1.37
N LEU A 312 4.55 -15.28 -0.48
CA LEU A 312 4.74 -13.88 -0.83
C LEU A 312 6.18 -13.44 -0.58
N CYS A 313 6.90 -13.13 -1.65
CA CYS A 313 8.20 -12.48 -1.61
C CYS A 313 8.01 -10.98 -1.86
N GLU A 314 8.05 -10.21 -0.80
CA GLU A 314 7.97 -8.77 -0.89
C GLU A 314 9.33 -8.18 -1.23
N LEU A 315 9.40 -7.32 -2.24
CA LEU A 315 10.56 -6.51 -2.54
C LEU A 315 10.39 -5.15 -1.86
N LEU A 316 11.36 -4.74 -1.04
CA LEU A 316 11.26 -3.47 -0.33
C LEU A 316 11.11 -2.33 -1.33
N CYS A 317 10.02 -1.62 -1.20
CA CYS A 317 9.66 -0.45 -2.00
C CYS A 317 9.64 0.77 -1.09
N HIS A 318 10.27 1.86 -1.52
CA HIS A 318 10.19 3.16 -0.87
C HIS A 318 9.11 4.03 -1.50
N GLU A 319 8.97 3.94 -2.85
CA GLU A 319 8.08 4.79 -3.63
C GLU A 319 7.90 4.26 -5.05
N THR A 320 6.80 4.67 -5.69
CA THR A 320 6.58 4.48 -7.13
C THR A 320 6.41 5.83 -7.80
N ILE A 321 6.89 5.92 -9.04
CA ILE A 321 6.82 7.14 -9.86
C ILE A 321 5.70 7.03 -10.88
N SER A 322 5.29 8.18 -11.43
CA SER A 322 4.35 8.27 -12.55
C SER A 322 4.82 7.45 -13.75
N ASN A 323 3.96 6.55 -14.25
CA ASN A 323 4.24 5.78 -15.46
C ASN A 323 4.37 6.67 -16.70
N LYS A 324 3.66 7.82 -16.75
CA LYS A 324 3.81 8.85 -17.79
C LYS A 324 5.20 9.47 -17.77
N ALA A 325 5.72 9.81 -16.58
CA ALA A 325 7.07 10.35 -16.46
C ALA A 325 8.13 9.37 -16.97
N PHE A 326 7.94 8.08 -16.71
CA PHE A 326 8.81 7.03 -17.26
C PHE A 326 8.71 6.94 -18.77
N GLY A 327 7.49 6.90 -19.35
CA GLY A 327 7.30 6.88 -20.80
C GLY A 327 7.94 8.08 -21.50
N MET A 328 7.78 9.28 -20.95
CA MET A 328 8.44 10.49 -21.47
C MET A 328 9.97 10.39 -21.42
N TYR A 329 10.53 9.75 -20.38
CA TYR A 329 11.96 9.51 -20.30
C TYR A 329 12.45 8.51 -21.35
N VAL A 330 11.71 7.42 -21.57
CA VAL A 330 11.96 6.44 -22.64
C VAL A 330 11.97 7.11 -24.02
N ASP A 331 10.96 7.96 -24.30
CA ASP A 331 10.89 8.71 -25.56
C ASP A 331 12.11 9.64 -25.75
N MET A 332 12.52 10.31 -24.68
CA MET A 332 13.71 11.19 -24.73
C MET A 332 14.98 10.38 -25.05
N LEU A 333 15.14 9.23 -24.43
CA LEU A 333 16.31 8.36 -24.68
C LEU A 333 16.32 7.86 -26.13
N SER A 334 15.17 7.44 -26.64
CA SER A 334 14.99 6.98 -28.01
C SER A 334 15.33 8.09 -29.04
N ARG A 335 14.78 9.32 -28.83
CA ARG A 335 15.09 10.48 -29.69
C ARG A 335 16.55 10.89 -29.68
N ARG A 336 17.23 10.81 -28.53
CA ARG A 336 18.67 11.13 -28.42
C ARG A 336 19.56 10.19 -29.19
N LYS A 337 19.12 8.96 -29.40
CA LYS A 337 19.87 7.89 -30.08
C LYS A 337 19.36 7.66 -31.51
N ASP A 338 18.35 8.38 -31.94
CA ASP A 338 17.64 8.15 -33.20
C ASP A 338 17.29 6.66 -33.41
N SER A 339 16.94 5.99 -32.28
CA SER A 339 16.62 4.57 -32.26
C SER A 339 15.71 4.26 -31.08
N LYS A 340 14.73 3.39 -31.30
CA LYS A 340 13.81 2.98 -30.25
C LYS A 340 14.57 2.27 -29.12
N LEU A 341 14.24 2.65 -27.89
CA LEU A 341 14.75 1.97 -26.70
C LEU A 341 14.07 0.60 -26.59
N LYS A 342 14.87 -0.47 -26.61
CA LYS A 342 14.42 -1.85 -26.55
C LYS A 342 14.38 -2.38 -25.13
N ASN A 343 15.34 -1.98 -24.29
CA ASN A 343 15.42 -2.44 -22.91
C ASN A 343 16.02 -1.37 -22.00
N ILE A 344 15.55 -1.33 -20.76
CA ILE A 344 16.08 -0.47 -19.71
C ILE A 344 16.10 -1.23 -18.39
N ARG A 345 17.23 -1.23 -17.69
CA ARG A 345 17.41 -1.91 -16.40
C ARG A 345 17.97 -0.95 -15.36
N PHE A 346 17.48 -1.06 -14.14
CA PHE A 346 17.89 -0.28 -12.99
C PHE A 346 18.90 -1.09 -12.16
N GLY A 347 20.12 -1.12 -12.60
CA GLY A 347 21.23 -1.88 -12.07
C GLY A 347 21.98 -2.60 -13.18
N ASP A 348 23.28 -2.75 -13.03
CA ASP A 348 24.09 -3.59 -13.91
C ASP A 348 24.48 -4.85 -13.15
N PHE A 349 23.86 -5.94 -13.51
CA PHE A 349 24.07 -7.26 -12.94
C PHE A 349 24.78 -8.20 -13.94
N SER A 350 25.56 -7.63 -14.87
CA SER A 350 26.27 -8.41 -15.89
C SER A 350 27.29 -9.33 -15.23
N ALA A 351 27.33 -10.58 -15.65
CA ALA A 351 28.30 -11.55 -15.16
C ALA A 351 29.73 -11.05 -15.34
N GLY A 352 30.53 -11.07 -14.29
CA GLY A 352 31.94 -10.70 -14.30
C GLY A 352 32.27 -9.23 -14.03
N THR A 353 31.26 -8.36 -13.86
CA THR A 353 31.45 -6.98 -13.39
C THR A 353 31.15 -6.86 -11.91
N LYS A 354 31.86 -5.95 -11.20
CA LYS A 354 31.35 -5.53 -9.86
C LYS A 354 29.98 -4.95 -10.06
N ALA A 355 28.97 -5.54 -9.43
CA ALA A 355 27.61 -5.06 -9.50
C ALA A 355 27.55 -3.58 -9.15
N GLU A 356 27.21 -2.76 -10.11
CA GLU A 356 26.91 -1.35 -9.89
C GLU A 356 25.39 -1.19 -9.81
N SER A 357 24.84 -1.34 -8.63
CA SER A 357 23.39 -1.17 -8.36
C SER A 357 22.88 0.25 -8.66
N ALA A 358 23.79 1.20 -8.82
CA ALA A 358 23.49 2.61 -9.07
C ALA A 358 23.70 3.04 -10.54
N VAL A 359 23.42 2.15 -11.48
CA VAL A 359 23.56 2.40 -12.94
C VAL A 359 22.26 2.11 -13.64
N LEU A 360 21.89 2.96 -14.58
CA LEU A 360 20.84 2.73 -15.57
C LEU A 360 21.50 2.15 -16.82
N TYR A 361 21.09 0.96 -17.22
CA TYR A 361 21.54 0.30 -18.44
C TYR A 361 20.44 0.42 -19.50
N THR A 362 20.80 0.73 -20.75
CA THR A 362 19.87 0.88 -21.88
C THR A 362 20.36 0.11 -23.09
N GLU A 363 19.45 -0.49 -23.83
CA GLU A 363 19.69 -1.21 -25.07
C GLU A 363 18.72 -0.67 -26.13
N TYR A 364 19.21 -0.38 -27.33
CA TYR A 364 18.45 0.19 -28.44
C TYR A 364 18.30 -0.81 -29.59
N GLU A 365 17.27 -0.62 -30.42
CA GLU A 365 17.01 -1.50 -31.59
C GLU A 365 18.17 -1.48 -32.61
N ASN A 366 18.91 -0.40 -32.72
CA ASN A 366 20.13 -0.30 -33.59
C ASN A 366 21.32 -1.07 -33.02
N GLY A 367 21.21 -1.75 -31.90
CA GLY A 367 22.28 -2.50 -31.24
C GLY A 367 23.19 -1.66 -30.33
N GLU A 368 22.99 -0.35 -30.25
CA GLU A 368 23.71 0.48 -29.30
C GLU A 368 23.28 0.17 -27.85
N ASN A 369 24.25 0.27 -26.95
CA ASN A 369 24.03 0.15 -25.52
C ASN A 369 24.45 1.43 -24.80
N GLY A 370 23.75 1.77 -23.73
CA GLY A 370 24.05 2.92 -22.88
C GLY A 370 24.20 2.51 -21.43
N ARG A 371 25.02 3.27 -20.70
CA ARG A 371 25.24 3.07 -19.27
C ARG A 371 25.34 4.44 -18.60
N VAL A 372 24.45 4.73 -17.67
CA VAL A 372 24.36 6.02 -17.00
C VAL A 372 24.31 5.83 -15.49
N LYS A 373 25.23 6.45 -14.74
CA LYS A 373 25.15 6.47 -13.26
C LYS A 373 23.86 7.14 -12.80
N PHE A 374 23.21 6.62 -11.76
CA PHE A 374 21.98 7.19 -11.20
C PHE A 374 22.13 8.68 -10.89
N SER A 375 23.25 9.07 -10.28
CA SER A 375 23.56 10.48 -9.98
C SER A 375 23.63 11.41 -11.22
N LYS A 376 23.76 10.84 -12.42
CA LYS A 376 23.74 11.58 -13.70
C LYS A 376 22.44 11.41 -14.48
N SER A 377 21.58 10.48 -14.07
CA SER A 377 20.27 10.26 -14.68
C SER A 377 19.25 11.26 -14.14
N ARG A 378 18.67 12.07 -15.02
CA ARG A 378 17.59 13.00 -14.65
C ARG A 378 16.36 12.29 -14.11
N TYR A 379 16.07 11.11 -14.63
CA TYR A 379 14.99 10.27 -14.14
C TYR A 379 15.21 9.83 -12.69
N MET A 380 16.41 9.33 -12.38
CA MET A 380 16.75 8.94 -11.02
C MET A 380 16.78 10.13 -10.05
N GLN A 381 17.29 11.28 -10.49
CA GLN A 381 17.25 12.51 -9.70
C GLN A 381 15.82 12.96 -9.41
N MET A 382 14.88 12.78 -10.35
CA MET A 382 13.46 13.09 -10.14
C MET A 382 12.84 12.16 -9.08
N ILE A 383 13.20 10.88 -9.06
CA ILE A 383 12.81 9.92 -8.01
C ILE A 383 13.39 10.37 -6.66
N GLU A 384 14.70 10.57 -6.57
CA GLU A 384 15.39 10.98 -5.34
C GLU A 384 14.82 12.28 -4.74
N GLN A 385 14.38 13.20 -5.59
CA GLN A 385 13.75 14.46 -5.18
C GLN A 385 12.22 14.34 -4.99
N GLN A 386 11.64 13.16 -5.17
CA GLN A 386 10.20 12.86 -4.98
C GLN A 386 9.26 13.73 -5.83
N LEU A 387 9.71 14.24 -6.98
CA LEU A 387 9.00 15.23 -7.77
C LEU A 387 7.78 14.66 -8.53
N ALA A 388 7.82 13.38 -8.92
CA ALA A 388 6.74 12.70 -9.64
C ALA A 388 6.34 11.38 -8.97
N VAL A 389 6.50 11.30 -7.67
CA VAL A 389 6.15 10.12 -6.84
C VAL A 389 4.67 10.10 -6.55
N ASN A 390 4.08 8.89 -6.50
CA ASN A 390 2.70 8.71 -6.09
C ASN A 390 2.50 9.22 -4.64
N GLU A 391 1.49 10.06 -4.44
CA GLU A 391 1.24 10.71 -3.15
C GLU A 391 0.90 9.70 -2.04
N ALA A 392 0.28 8.56 -2.39
CA ALA A 392 0.02 7.48 -1.45
C ALA A 392 1.30 6.91 -0.80
N CYS A 393 2.46 7.09 -1.44
CA CYS A 393 3.75 6.66 -0.91
C CYS A 393 4.21 7.52 0.28
N ALA A 394 3.84 8.80 0.34
CA ALA A 394 4.16 9.67 1.48
C ALA A 394 3.51 9.19 2.79
N ASN A 395 2.36 8.56 2.69
CA ASN A 395 1.59 8.00 3.80
C ASN A 395 1.51 6.46 3.71
N CYS A 396 2.61 5.82 3.29
CA CYS A 396 2.66 4.38 3.10
C CYS A 396 2.55 3.64 4.45
N SER A 397 1.53 2.79 4.59
CA SER A 397 1.30 1.98 5.80
C SER A 397 2.28 0.81 5.95
N TYR A 398 3.07 0.53 4.91
CA TYR A 398 3.98 -0.62 4.84
C TYR A 398 5.45 -0.25 5.06
N LEU A 399 5.74 0.98 5.46
CA LEU A 399 7.07 1.37 5.93
C LEU A 399 7.23 0.95 7.40
N GLY A 400 8.33 0.27 7.71
CA GLY A 400 8.63 -0.18 9.06
C GLY A 400 8.68 -1.70 9.23
N LYS A 401 8.59 -2.16 10.48
CA LYS A 401 8.73 -3.59 10.85
C LYS A 401 7.58 -4.47 10.35
N LYS A 402 6.37 -3.92 10.23
CA LYS A 402 5.19 -4.67 9.80
C LYS A 402 5.22 -4.87 8.28
N ARG A 403 5.40 -6.12 7.87
CA ARG A 403 5.51 -6.51 6.46
C ARG A 403 4.33 -7.37 6.05
N VAL A 404 4.10 -7.45 4.74
CA VAL A 404 3.01 -8.24 4.14
C VAL A 404 3.50 -9.60 3.62
N GLY A 405 4.75 -9.66 3.16
CA GLY A 405 5.36 -10.87 2.61
C GLY A 405 5.68 -11.94 3.67
N ASP A 406 5.80 -13.19 3.25
CA ASP A 406 6.42 -14.26 4.07
C ASP A 406 7.89 -13.94 4.31
N ILE A 407 8.52 -13.36 3.30
CA ILE A 407 9.86 -12.77 3.33
C ILE A 407 9.85 -11.43 2.60
N THR A 408 10.60 -10.45 3.13
CA THR A 408 10.86 -9.19 2.45
C THR A 408 12.34 -9.10 2.17
N LEU A 409 12.72 -8.83 0.93
CA LEU A 409 14.10 -8.60 0.53
C LEU A 409 14.35 -7.11 0.30
N ALA A 410 15.45 -6.62 0.82
CA ALA A 410 15.87 -5.23 0.69
C ALA A 410 17.36 -5.14 0.35
N ASP A 411 17.73 -4.28 -0.61
CA ASP A 411 19.13 -4.00 -0.85
C ASP A 411 19.73 -3.26 0.34
N PHE A 412 20.89 -3.66 0.72
CA PHE A 412 21.65 -3.01 1.76
C PHE A 412 22.49 -1.86 1.15
N GLN A 413 22.11 -0.62 1.41
CA GLN A 413 22.91 0.54 0.98
C GLN A 413 24.08 0.76 1.93
N LYS A 414 25.30 0.69 1.39
CA LYS A 414 26.56 0.89 2.08
C LYS A 414 26.72 2.33 2.61
N ASN A 415 26.24 2.63 3.78
CA ASN A 415 26.62 3.87 4.47
C ASN A 415 26.95 3.61 5.95
N THR A 416 27.38 2.40 6.28
CA THR A 416 27.82 2.10 7.64
C THR A 416 29.22 1.53 7.58
N ASP A 417 30.19 2.29 8.08
CA ASP A 417 31.55 1.82 8.35
C ASP A 417 31.58 0.64 9.35
N ASP A 418 30.41 0.29 9.89
CA ASP A 418 30.21 -0.70 10.95
C ASP A 418 30.05 -2.13 10.43
N LEU A 419 29.90 -2.35 9.10
CA LEU A 419 29.78 -3.71 8.56
C LEU A 419 31.13 -4.29 8.16
N PRO A 420 31.39 -5.55 8.52
CA PRO A 420 32.55 -6.27 7.99
C PRO A 420 32.54 -6.27 6.45
N ARG A 421 33.71 -6.09 5.84
CA ARG A 421 33.86 -6.10 4.36
C ARG A 421 33.26 -7.34 3.68
N ALA A 422 33.20 -8.46 4.41
CA ALA A 422 32.59 -9.71 3.96
C ALA A 422 31.08 -9.60 3.62
N TRP A 423 30.38 -8.59 4.17
CA TRP A 423 28.95 -8.36 3.96
C TRP A 423 28.66 -7.14 3.05
N ALA A 424 29.69 -6.68 2.36
CA ALA A 424 29.58 -5.48 1.52
C ALA A 424 28.51 -5.56 0.43
N ASP A 425 28.16 -6.76 0.00
CA ASP A 425 27.17 -7.02 -1.06
C ASP A 425 25.91 -7.75 -0.53
N ALA A 426 25.75 -7.86 0.80
CA ALA A 426 24.60 -8.53 1.39
C ALA A 426 23.29 -7.77 1.13
N CYS A 427 22.19 -8.49 1.07
CA CYS A 427 20.84 -7.93 1.20
C CYS A 427 20.32 -8.13 2.61
N VAL A 428 19.25 -7.40 2.97
CA VAL A 428 18.50 -7.66 4.20
C VAL A 428 17.31 -8.54 3.85
N ALA A 429 17.16 -9.65 4.57
CA ALA A 429 16.00 -10.51 4.52
C ALA A 429 15.18 -10.35 5.81
N VAL A 430 13.96 -9.85 5.70
CA VAL A 430 13.01 -9.76 6.81
C VAL A 430 12.04 -10.92 6.73
N VAL A 431 12.16 -11.84 7.66
CA VAL A 431 11.32 -13.04 7.74
C VAL A 431 10.13 -12.76 8.63
N SER A 432 8.93 -12.78 8.07
CA SER A 432 7.69 -12.46 8.78
C SER A 432 6.85 -13.70 9.16
N THR A 433 7.13 -14.86 8.56
CA THR A 433 6.39 -16.10 8.84
C THR A 433 7.33 -17.29 8.99
N ALA A 434 6.84 -18.33 9.67
CA ALA A 434 7.56 -19.61 9.76
C ALA A 434 7.83 -20.23 8.37
N LYS A 435 6.95 -19.99 7.39
CA LYS A 435 7.12 -20.43 5.99
C LYS A 435 8.31 -19.72 5.35
N GLY A 436 8.40 -18.39 5.48
CA GLY A 436 9.55 -17.61 5.02
C GLY A 436 10.86 -18.09 5.64
N GLY A 437 10.85 -18.33 6.93
CA GLY A 437 12.04 -18.85 7.64
C GLY A 437 12.46 -20.26 7.20
N ARG A 438 11.51 -21.14 6.88
CA ARG A 438 11.84 -22.46 6.32
C ARG A 438 12.51 -22.33 4.96
N VAL A 439 11.96 -21.51 4.08
CA VAL A 439 12.55 -21.29 2.74
C VAL A 439 13.97 -20.73 2.85
N LEU A 440 14.18 -19.68 3.65
CA LEU A 440 15.50 -19.07 3.80
C LEU A 440 16.58 -20.07 4.28
N ARG A 441 16.21 -20.97 5.20
CA ARG A 441 17.14 -22.01 5.71
C ARG A 441 17.47 -23.13 4.70
N GLN A 442 16.67 -23.31 3.67
CA GLN A 442 16.89 -24.32 2.61
C GLN A 442 17.78 -23.82 1.47
N LEU A 443 18.19 -22.56 1.50
CA LEU A 443 19.09 -22.00 0.49
C LEU A 443 20.54 -22.40 0.79
N GLU A 444 20.99 -23.51 0.22
CA GLU A 444 22.29 -24.14 0.54
C GLU A 444 23.49 -23.21 0.22
N GLU A 445 23.38 -22.45 -0.87
CA GLU A 445 24.41 -21.52 -1.30
C GLU A 445 24.26 -20.10 -0.71
N ALA A 446 23.38 -19.93 0.27
CA ALA A 446 23.21 -18.66 0.98
C ALA A 446 24.04 -18.64 2.27
N GLN A 447 24.77 -17.54 2.45
CA GLN A 447 25.30 -17.17 3.75
C GLN A 447 24.26 -16.25 4.42
N VAL A 448 23.79 -16.63 5.61
CA VAL A 448 22.72 -15.94 6.34
C VAL A 448 23.16 -15.71 7.78
N THR A 449 23.09 -14.46 8.24
CA THR A 449 23.46 -14.08 9.63
C THR A 449 22.32 -13.26 10.25
N PRO A 450 21.82 -13.64 11.44
CA PRO A 450 20.83 -12.86 12.15
C PRO A 450 21.40 -11.49 12.56
N VAL A 451 20.57 -10.45 12.51
CA VAL A 451 20.94 -9.08 12.89
C VAL A 451 19.85 -8.42 13.70
N GLU A 452 20.26 -7.52 14.63
CA GLU A 452 19.33 -6.71 15.38
C GLU A 452 18.81 -5.53 14.55
N PHE A 453 17.55 -5.17 14.74
CA PHE A 453 16.89 -4.12 13.98
C PHE A 453 17.51 -2.73 14.13
N ASP A 454 18.05 -2.41 15.32
CA ASP A 454 18.14 -1.01 15.73
C ASP A 454 19.28 -0.19 15.11
N SER A 455 20.40 -0.77 14.70
CA SER A 455 21.55 0.00 14.19
C SER A 455 21.63 0.06 12.67
N LEU A 456 21.41 -1.07 12.02
CA LEU A 456 21.66 -1.23 10.57
C LEU A 456 20.41 -0.99 9.71
N LEU A 457 19.23 -1.20 10.28
CA LEU A 457 18.00 -1.29 9.51
C LEU A 457 17.16 0.01 9.53
N ARG A 458 17.48 0.99 10.36
CA ARG A 458 16.78 2.29 10.41
C ARG A 458 16.73 2.99 9.05
N HIS A 459 17.78 2.83 8.24
CA HIS A 459 17.86 3.44 6.92
C HIS A 459 16.95 2.79 5.89
N LEU A 460 16.63 1.49 6.04
CA LEU A 460 15.74 0.75 5.15
C LEU A 460 14.27 1.17 5.31
N TYR A 461 13.92 1.65 6.50
CA TYR A 461 12.56 2.01 6.86
C TYR A 461 12.37 3.51 7.05
N LYS A 462 13.24 4.31 6.42
CA LYS A 462 13.11 5.77 6.48
C LYS A 462 11.74 6.16 5.93
N LYS A 463 10.95 6.81 6.79
CA LYS A 463 9.67 7.39 6.40
C LYS A 463 9.93 8.33 5.22
N THR A 464 9.15 8.22 4.16
CA THR A 464 9.17 9.20 3.06
C THR A 464 9.04 10.59 3.64
N ALA A 465 9.87 11.52 3.21
CA ALA A 465 9.77 12.91 3.60
C ALA A 465 8.41 13.48 3.16
N ALA A 466 8.01 14.60 3.76
CA ALA A 466 6.87 15.35 3.23
C ALA A 466 7.10 15.65 1.74
N MET A 467 6.02 15.64 0.94
CA MET A 467 6.11 15.95 -0.48
C MET A 467 6.78 17.31 -0.70
N PRO A 468 7.74 17.41 -1.64
CA PRO A 468 8.48 18.65 -1.85
C PRO A 468 7.57 19.75 -2.40
N ASN A 469 7.90 21.00 -2.06
CA ASN A 469 7.17 22.17 -2.52
C ASN A 469 7.20 22.34 -4.04
N GLU A 470 8.19 21.79 -4.71
CA GLU A 470 8.37 21.83 -6.17
C GLU A 470 7.46 20.84 -6.91
N ARG A 471 6.85 19.87 -6.21
CA ARG A 471 6.01 18.83 -6.80
C ARG A 471 4.83 19.38 -7.61
N PRO A 472 4.04 20.38 -7.16
CA PRO A 472 2.94 20.94 -7.96
C PRO A 472 3.38 21.52 -9.30
N ALA A 473 4.54 22.18 -9.34
CA ALA A 473 5.11 22.69 -10.59
C ALA A 473 5.52 21.54 -11.52
N MET A 474 6.10 20.49 -10.98
CA MET A 474 6.46 19.27 -11.73
C MET A 474 5.24 18.59 -12.32
N LEU A 475 4.14 18.45 -11.56
CA LEU A 475 2.91 17.84 -12.04
C LEU A 475 2.29 18.63 -13.21
N LYS A 476 2.33 19.97 -13.18
CA LYS A 476 1.89 20.81 -14.33
C LYS A 476 2.72 20.54 -15.58
N LEU A 477 4.02 20.34 -15.45
CA LEU A 477 4.89 19.98 -16.58
C LEU A 477 4.61 18.58 -17.11
N LEU A 478 4.31 17.63 -16.23
CA LEU A 478 3.86 16.28 -16.61
C LEU A 478 2.52 16.33 -17.35
N GLN A 479 1.57 17.10 -16.86
CA GLN A 479 0.28 17.30 -17.51
C GLN A 479 0.45 17.85 -18.93
N ALA A 480 1.27 18.90 -19.07
CA ALA A 480 1.58 19.54 -20.35
C ALA A 480 2.43 18.69 -21.29
N GLY A 481 3.02 17.58 -20.84
CA GLY A 481 3.97 16.81 -21.63
C GLY A 481 5.29 17.53 -21.88
N ASP A 482 5.63 18.54 -21.08
CA ASP A 482 6.87 19.33 -21.24
C ASP A 482 8.07 18.61 -20.63
N LEU A 483 8.62 17.68 -21.39
CA LEU A 483 9.81 16.91 -21.02
C LEU A 483 11.03 17.80 -20.76
N ALA A 484 11.22 18.85 -21.56
CA ALA A 484 12.36 19.75 -21.41
C ALA A 484 12.26 20.54 -20.10
N GLY A 485 11.07 21.05 -19.79
CA GLY A 485 10.78 21.73 -18.53
C GLY A 485 10.99 20.82 -17.33
N ILE A 486 10.52 19.55 -17.38
CA ILE A 486 10.70 18.55 -16.33
C ILE A 486 12.18 18.39 -15.99
N PHE A 487 13.02 18.09 -16.99
CA PHE A 487 14.43 17.81 -16.73
C PHE A 487 15.29 19.06 -16.48
N LYS A 488 14.79 20.25 -16.82
CA LYS A 488 15.43 21.52 -16.45
C LYS A 488 15.24 21.83 -14.96
N ASN A 489 14.07 21.50 -14.41
CA ASN A 489 13.75 21.76 -13.01
C ASN A 489 14.30 20.73 -12.02
N VAL A 490 14.78 19.58 -12.50
CA VAL A 490 15.50 18.64 -11.66
C VAL A 490 16.88 19.23 -11.34
N THR A 491 17.04 19.72 -10.11
CA THR A 491 18.28 20.35 -9.65
C THR A 491 19.39 19.32 -9.49
N LYS A 492 20.62 19.69 -9.88
CA LYS A 492 21.80 18.95 -9.45
C LYS A 492 22.02 19.23 -7.97
N LYS A 493 21.82 18.24 -7.10
CA LYS A 493 22.39 18.26 -5.76
C LYS A 493 23.81 17.75 -5.77
#